data_95e9ae3ac0138b77e446b30d566b96d3
#
_entry.id   95e9ae3ac0138b77e446b30d566b96d3
#
_cell.length_a   1.000
_cell.length_b   1.000
_cell.length_c   1.000
_cell.angle_alpha   90.00
_cell.angle_beta   90.00
_cell.angle_gamma   90.00
#
_symmetry.space_group_name_H-M   'P 1'
#
loop_
_entity.id
_entity.type
_entity.pdbx_description
1 polymer ?
#
loop_
_entity_poly.entity_id
_entity_poly.type
_entity_poly.pdbx_seq_one_letter_code
_entity_poly.pdbx_strand_id
1 'polypeptide(L)'
;MREELADMLTADEGLRLKVYDDHNGEPIKKGSKVEGYPTIGIGKELSLFGITEDEARYLLMNDIQRVLKEAEAFEWWNHLNEARKICVANMLFNLGLTRFNKF
;
A
#
# COMPACT_ATOMS: atom_id res chain seq x y z
N MET A 1 8.81 -17.94 -21.31
CA MET A 1 7.53 -18.48 -20.77
C MET A 1 6.90 -17.59 -19.70
N ARG A 2 7.65 -17.21 -18.68
CA ARG A 2 7.13 -16.38 -17.57
C ARG A 2 6.65 -15.00 -18.02
N GLU A 3 7.41 -14.34 -18.87
CA GLU A 3 7.08 -13.01 -19.37
C GLU A 3 5.83 -13.03 -20.26
N GLU A 4 5.75 -14.02 -21.14
CA GLU A 4 4.57 -14.18 -22.01
C GLU A 4 3.32 -14.45 -21.19
N LEU A 5 3.43 -15.31 -20.17
CA LEU A 5 2.31 -15.59 -19.26
C LEU A 5 1.92 -14.35 -18.48
N ALA A 6 2.90 -13.58 -17.98
CA ALA A 6 2.63 -12.33 -17.27
C ALA A 6 1.89 -11.33 -18.16
N ASP A 7 2.29 -11.20 -19.43
CA ASP A 7 1.62 -10.31 -20.38
C ASP A 7 0.18 -10.74 -20.64
N MET A 8 -0.05 -12.04 -20.81
CA MET A 8 -1.38 -12.58 -21.00
C MET A 8 -2.27 -12.31 -19.79
N LEU A 9 -1.77 -12.61 -18.59
CA LEU A 9 -2.53 -12.42 -17.35
C LEU A 9 -2.83 -10.95 -17.11
N THR A 10 -1.86 -10.06 -17.38
CA THR A 10 -2.08 -8.63 -17.25
C THR A 10 -3.18 -8.15 -18.20
N ALA A 11 -3.19 -8.63 -19.43
CA ALA A 11 -4.23 -8.30 -20.39
C ALA A 11 -5.60 -8.84 -19.97
N ASP A 12 -5.64 -10.05 -19.44
CA ASP A 12 -6.89 -10.70 -19.03
C ASP A 12 -7.47 -10.12 -17.74
N GLU A 13 -6.62 -9.93 -16.71
CA GLU A 13 -7.06 -9.50 -15.39
C GLU A 13 -7.07 -7.98 -15.22
N GLY A 14 -6.23 -7.27 -15.97
CA GLY A 14 -6.02 -5.84 -15.79
C GLY A 14 -5.22 -5.52 -14.54
N LEU A 15 -4.80 -4.27 -14.42
CA LEU A 15 -4.07 -3.76 -13.26
C LEU A 15 -4.97 -2.84 -12.44
N ARG A 16 -5.23 -3.24 -11.20
CA ARG A 16 -6.01 -2.45 -10.25
C ARG A 16 -5.17 -2.17 -9.01
N LEU A 17 -4.92 -0.90 -8.74
CA LEU A 17 -4.05 -0.48 -7.63
C LEU A 17 -4.79 -0.36 -6.30
N LYS A 18 -6.11 -0.45 -6.31
CA LYS A 18 -6.94 -0.45 -5.11
C LYS A 18 -7.79 -1.71 -5.07
N VAL A 19 -8.03 -2.19 -3.87
CA VAL A 19 -8.79 -3.42 -3.65
C VAL A 19 -10.21 -3.29 -4.23
N TYR A 20 -10.64 -4.34 -4.89
CA TYR A 20 -11.97 -4.42 -5.49
C TYR A 20 -12.60 -5.79 -5.28
N ASP A 21 -13.92 -5.85 -5.44
CA ASP A 21 -14.69 -7.09 -5.39
C ASP A 21 -14.63 -7.75 -6.76
N ASP A 22 -14.10 -8.97 -6.85
CA ASP A 22 -13.94 -9.68 -8.12
C ASP A 22 -15.28 -10.11 -8.74
N HIS A 23 -16.35 -10.15 -7.97
CA HIS A 23 -17.67 -10.52 -8.46
C HIS A 23 -18.26 -9.44 -9.39
N ASN A 24 -18.11 -8.18 -9.04
CA ASN A 24 -18.72 -7.06 -9.78
C ASN A 24 -17.74 -5.99 -10.24
N GLY A 25 -16.47 -6.09 -9.86
CA GLY A 25 -15.43 -5.11 -10.22
C GLY A 25 -15.50 -3.80 -9.42
N GLU A 26 -16.39 -3.69 -8.45
CA GLU A 26 -16.55 -2.46 -7.68
C GLU A 26 -15.45 -2.29 -6.63
N PRO A 27 -14.97 -1.05 -6.40
CA PRO A 27 -14.02 -0.80 -5.32
C PRO A 27 -14.60 -1.17 -3.96
N ILE A 28 -13.77 -1.75 -3.11
CA ILE A 28 -14.15 -2.05 -1.72
C ILE A 28 -13.77 -0.86 -0.86
N LYS A 29 -14.77 -0.29 -0.19
CA LYS A 29 -14.64 0.85 0.72
C LYS A 29 -15.22 0.48 2.07
N LYS A 30 -15.04 1.37 3.07
CA LYS A 30 -15.68 1.19 4.37
C LYS A 30 -17.19 1.07 4.20
N GLY A 31 -17.75 -0.01 4.72
CA GLY A 31 -19.19 -0.30 4.63
C GLY A 31 -19.61 -1.05 3.38
N SER A 32 -18.70 -1.34 2.46
CA SER A 32 -19.03 -2.15 1.29
C SER A 32 -19.40 -3.56 1.69
N LYS A 33 -20.43 -4.11 1.02
CA LYS A 33 -20.80 -5.52 1.14
C LYS A 33 -20.05 -6.29 0.04
N VAL A 34 -19.10 -7.11 0.43
CA VAL A 34 -18.30 -7.90 -0.50
C VAL A 34 -19.03 -9.20 -0.83
N GLU A 35 -19.34 -9.41 -2.10
CA GLU A 35 -20.02 -10.60 -2.57
C GLU A 35 -19.07 -11.67 -3.11
N GLY A 36 -17.97 -11.23 -3.72
CA GLY A 36 -16.90 -12.10 -4.21
C GLY A 36 -15.68 -12.07 -3.30
N TYR A 37 -14.50 -12.04 -3.89
CA TYR A 37 -13.24 -12.02 -3.16
C TYR A 37 -12.53 -10.68 -3.29
N PRO A 38 -12.02 -10.10 -2.16
CA PRO A 38 -11.16 -8.91 -2.24
C PRO A 38 -9.93 -9.21 -3.08
N THR A 39 -9.75 -8.44 -4.16
CA THR A 39 -8.73 -8.66 -5.16
C THR A 39 -7.99 -7.35 -5.44
N ILE A 40 -6.69 -7.42 -5.72
CA ILE A 40 -5.87 -6.24 -6.00
C ILE A 40 -4.77 -6.61 -6.99
N GLY A 41 -4.18 -5.60 -7.62
CA GLY A 41 -3.07 -5.80 -8.55
C GLY A 41 -3.53 -6.44 -9.84
N ILE A 42 -2.93 -7.54 -10.20
CA ILE A 42 -3.24 -8.29 -11.42
C ILE A 42 -3.94 -9.59 -11.00
N GLY A 43 -5.20 -9.48 -10.59
CA GLY A 43 -6.02 -10.62 -10.22
C GLY A 43 -5.61 -11.32 -8.93
N LYS A 44 -4.95 -10.63 -8.00
CA LYS A 44 -4.51 -11.24 -6.73
C LYS A 44 -5.64 -11.27 -5.72
N GLU A 45 -6.17 -12.44 -5.45
CA GLU A 45 -7.18 -12.65 -4.41
C GLU A 45 -6.52 -12.65 -3.03
N LEU A 46 -6.80 -11.60 -2.25
CA LEU A 46 -6.13 -11.39 -0.97
C LEU A 46 -6.61 -12.32 0.14
N SER A 47 -7.91 -12.56 0.21
CA SER A 47 -8.49 -13.37 1.30
C SER A 47 -8.11 -14.84 1.20
N LEU A 48 -7.88 -15.35 -0.01
CA LEU A 48 -7.52 -16.76 -0.24
C LEU A 48 -6.02 -16.99 -0.08
N PHE A 49 -5.22 -16.15 -0.71
CA PHE A 49 -3.78 -16.37 -0.80
C PHE A 49 -2.96 -15.47 0.13
N GLY A 50 -3.52 -14.33 0.55
CA GLY A 50 -2.76 -13.35 1.31
C GLY A 50 -1.58 -12.82 0.50
N ILE A 51 -0.51 -12.45 1.19
CA ILE A 51 0.74 -12.03 0.56
C ILE A 51 1.90 -12.78 1.19
N THR A 52 3.01 -12.88 0.48
CA THR A 52 4.23 -13.50 0.99
C THR A 52 4.99 -12.50 1.88
N GLU A 53 5.96 -13.02 2.64
CA GLU A 53 6.83 -12.16 3.44
C GLU A 53 7.61 -11.18 2.55
N ASP A 54 8.12 -11.64 1.40
CA ASP A 54 8.83 -10.79 0.46
C ASP A 54 7.95 -9.66 -0.07
N GLU A 55 6.71 -9.97 -0.40
CA GLU A 55 5.73 -8.95 -0.82
C GLU A 55 5.44 -7.95 0.30
N ALA A 56 5.27 -8.44 1.53
CA ALA A 56 5.03 -7.58 2.68
C ALA A 56 6.21 -6.64 2.94
N ARG A 57 7.45 -7.13 2.84
CA ARG A 57 8.65 -6.32 3.00
C ARG A 57 8.81 -5.28 1.90
N TYR A 58 8.49 -5.66 0.66
CA TYR A 58 8.53 -4.73 -0.47
C TYR A 58 7.53 -3.59 -0.27
N LEU A 59 6.32 -3.91 0.13
CA LEU A 59 5.29 -2.90 0.44
C LEU A 59 5.75 -1.98 1.59
N LEU A 60 6.35 -2.55 2.62
CA LEU A 60 6.86 -1.78 3.75
C LEU A 60 7.95 -0.80 3.32
N MET A 61 8.91 -1.23 2.50
CA MET A 61 9.98 -0.36 2.04
C MET A 61 9.45 0.79 1.18
N ASN A 62 8.45 0.55 0.36
CA ASN A 62 7.78 1.60 -0.40
C ASN A 62 7.05 2.58 0.52
N ASP A 63 6.39 2.08 1.56
CA ASP A 63 5.72 2.93 2.55
C ASP A 63 6.73 3.78 3.33
N ILE A 64 7.87 3.20 3.71
CA ILE A 64 8.95 3.94 4.39
C ILE A 64 9.46 5.08 3.50
N GLN A 65 9.68 4.81 2.21
CA GLN A 65 10.11 5.86 1.26
C GLN A 65 9.11 7.01 1.21
N ARG A 66 7.81 6.69 1.14
CA ARG A 66 6.75 7.70 1.13
C ARG A 66 6.76 8.52 2.41
N VAL A 67 6.85 7.86 3.55
CA VAL A 67 6.85 8.51 4.87
C VAL A 67 8.06 9.44 5.02
N LEU A 68 9.24 9.00 4.59
CA LEU A 68 10.45 9.83 4.66
C LEU A 68 10.33 11.07 3.76
N LYS A 69 9.74 10.94 2.60
CA LYS A 69 9.47 12.11 1.74
C LYS A 69 8.51 13.10 2.41
N GLU A 70 7.46 12.60 3.03
CA GLU A 70 6.53 13.42 3.79
C GLU A 70 7.24 14.16 4.93
N ALA A 71 8.12 13.44 5.65
CA ALA A 71 8.88 14.00 6.76
C ALA A 71 9.86 15.09 6.33
N GLU A 72 10.55 14.87 5.21
CA GLU A 72 11.54 15.82 4.67
C GLU A 72 10.94 17.16 4.28
N ALA A 73 9.64 17.22 4.03
CA ALA A 73 8.95 18.47 3.72
C ALA A 73 8.81 19.40 4.94
N PHE A 74 8.98 18.88 6.15
CA PHE A 74 8.99 19.72 7.35
C PHE A 74 10.35 20.40 7.52
N GLU A 75 10.37 21.71 7.72
CA GLU A 75 11.60 22.48 7.87
C GLU A 75 12.46 22.01 9.05
N TRP A 76 11.83 21.58 10.12
CA TRP A 76 12.50 21.13 11.34
C TRP A 76 13.09 19.71 11.24
N TRP A 77 12.77 18.95 10.19
CA TRP A 77 13.23 17.57 10.04
C TRP A 77 14.75 17.44 10.08
N ASN A 78 15.47 18.29 9.33
CA ASN A 78 16.92 18.23 9.24
C ASN A 78 17.63 18.62 10.53
N HIS A 79 16.92 19.26 11.47
CA HIS A 79 17.46 19.63 12.77
C HIS A 79 17.37 18.51 13.80
N LEU A 80 16.68 17.43 13.47
CA LEU A 80 16.53 16.29 14.35
C LEU A 80 17.72 15.35 14.22
N ASN A 81 18.12 14.72 15.32
CA ASN A 81 19.06 13.61 15.26
C ASN A 81 18.35 12.36 14.73
N GLU A 82 19.13 11.31 14.44
CA GLU A 82 18.60 10.08 13.84
C GLU A 82 17.52 9.43 14.72
N ALA A 83 17.74 9.34 16.02
CA ALA A 83 16.78 8.73 16.95
C ALA A 83 15.44 9.45 16.91
N ARG A 84 15.44 10.77 16.89
CA ARG A 84 14.21 11.56 16.80
C ARG A 84 13.56 11.45 15.44
N LYS A 85 14.34 11.38 14.37
CA LYS A 85 13.83 11.15 13.02
C LYS A 85 13.08 9.83 12.94
N ILE A 86 13.61 8.77 13.52
CA ILE A 86 12.96 7.47 13.57
C ILE A 86 11.62 7.56 14.30
N CYS A 87 11.58 8.24 15.45
CA CYS A 87 10.34 8.43 16.19
C CYS A 87 9.28 9.18 15.40
N VAL A 88 9.67 10.27 14.75
CA VAL A 88 8.75 11.07 13.94
C VAL A 88 8.25 10.27 12.73
N ALA A 89 9.15 9.57 12.04
CA ALA A 89 8.77 8.73 10.91
C ALA A 89 7.80 7.62 11.33
N ASN A 90 8.02 7.02 12.50
CA ASN A 90 7.11 6.02 13.06
C ASN A 90 5.72 6.61 13.30
N MET A 91 5.64 7.81 13.86
CA MET A 91 4.37 8.50 14.07
C MET A 91 3.66 8.78 12.75
N LEU A 92 4.39 9.28 11.75
CA LEU A 92 3.84 9.54 10.42
C LEU A 92 3.29 8.28 9.77
N PHE A 93 4.02 7.17 9.89
CA PHE A 93 3.58 5.87 9.37
C PHE A 93 2.25 5.44 10.00
N ASN A 94 2.15 5.56 11.32
CA ASN A 94 0.97 5.08 12.05
C ASN A 94 -0.23 6.01 11.95
N LEU A 95 -0.01 7.33 11.97
CA LEU A 95 -1.09 8.32 11.96
C LEU A 95 -1.51 8.72 10.54
N GLY A 96 -0.59 8.70 9.61
CA GLY A 96 -0.75 9.34 8.31
C GLY A 96 -0.55 10.86 8.42
N LEU A 97 -0.23 11.49 7.28
CA LEU A 97 0.12 12.92 7.24
C LEU A 97 -1.01 13.83 7.74
N THR A 98 -2.25 13.53 7.37
CA THR A 98 -3.40 14.34 7.75
C THR A 98 -3.58 14.41 9.26
N ARG A 99 -3.49 13.27 9.95
CA ARG A 99 -3.59 13.23 11.42
C ARG A 99 -2.37 13.83 12.09
N PHE A 100 -1.20 13.56 11.53
CA PHE A 100 0.07 14.10 12.06
C PHE A 100 0.05 15.63 12.05
N ASN A 101 -0.46 16.26 11.01
CA ASN A 101 -0.55 17.71 10.89
C ASN A 101 -1.48 18.38 11.90
N LYS A 102 -2.23 17.62 12.67
CA LYS A 102 -3.10 18.15 13.73
C LYS A 102 -2.35 18.40 15.05
N PHE A 103 -1.12 17.96 15.13
CA PHE A 103 -0.29 18.15 16.32
C PHE A 103 0.58 19.38 16.27
#